data_8900db1e0be7b748de4413b34534e6b6
#
_entry.id   8900db1e0be7b748de4413b34534e6b6
#
_cell.length_a   1.000
_cell.length_b   1.000
_cell.length_c   1.000
_cell.angle_alpha   90.00
_cell.angle_beta   90.00
_cell.angle_gamma   90.00
#
_symmetry.space_group_name_H-M   'P 1'
#
loop_
_entity.id
_entity.type
_entity.pdbx_description
1 polymer ?
#
loop_
_entity_poly.entity_id
_entity_poly.type
_entity_poly.pdbx_seq_one_letter_code
_entity_poly.pdbx_strand_id
1 'polypeptide(L)' 'MEKWECTACGYIYDPATGDPDNGIPSGTRFEDLPDTWTCPQCGVGKEFFQKVP' A
#
# COMPACT_ATOMS: atom_id res chain seq x y z
N MET A 1 1.51 6.71 -11.45
CA MET A 1 0.63 6.55 -10.29
C MET A 1 1.35 6.95 -9.01
N GLU A 2 0.61 7.41 -8.03
CA GLU A 2 1.18 7.90 -6.78
C GLU A 2 1.63 6.75 -5.90
N LYS A 3 2.79 6.89 -5.27
CA LYS A 3 3.28 5.92 -4.31
C LYS A 3 2.89 6.34 -2.91
N TRP A 4 2.76 5.38 -2.01
CA TRP A 4 2.36 5.61 -0.63
C TRP A 4 3.34 4.91 0.30
N GLU A 5 3.73 5.62 1.35
CA GLU A 5 4.74 5.12 2.29
C GLU A 5 4.12 4.80 3.63
N CYS A 6 4.44 3.63 4.16
CA CYS A 6 4.04 3.27 5.52
C CYS A 6 4.88 4.07 6.51
N THR A 7 4.24 4.90 7.32
CA THR A 7 4.96 5.72 8.29
C THR A 7 5.50 4.93 9.47
N ALA A 8 5.07 3.68 9.63
CA ALA A 8 5.53 2.84 10.74
C ALA A 8 6.82 2.09 10.40
N CYS A 9 6.98 1.62 9.15
CA CYS A 9 8.14 0.78 8.80
C CYS A 9 8.86 1.22 7.52
N GLY A 10 8.31 2.16 6.77
CA GLY A 10 8.95 2.65 5.54
C GLY A 10 8.65 1.84 4.28
N TYR A 11 7.74 0.88 4.36
CA TYR A 11 7.33 0.13 3.17
C TYR A 11 6.67 1.08 2.16
N ILE A 12 7.01 0.89 0.88
CA ILE A 12 6.43 1.71 -0.20
C ILE A 12 5.43 0.88 -0.98
N TYR A 13 4.18 1.31 -1.00
CA TYR A 13 3.18 0.72 -1.88
C TYR A 13 3.27 1.41 -3.24
N ASP A 14 3.66 0.67 -4.26
CA ASP A 14 3.75 1.16 -5.63
C ASP A 14 2.56 0.61 -6.42
N PRO A 15 1.60 1.45 -6.82
CA PRO A 15 0.44 0.97 -7.58
C PRO A 15 0.82 0.24 -8.87
N ALA A 16 1.93 0.60 -9.50
CA ALA A 16 2.36 -0.08 -10.73
C ALA A 16 2.75 -1.53 -10.48
N THR A 17 3.20 -1.84 -9.27
CA THR A 17 3.58 -3.20 -8.87
C THR A 17 2.43 -3.94 -8.19
N GLY A 18 1.63 -3.21 -7.40
CA GLY A 18 0.59 -3.80 -6.58
C GLY A 18 1.15 -4.58 -5.40
N ASP A 19 0.40 -5.55 -4.94
CA ASP A 19 0.82 -6.43 -3.84
C ASP A 19 0.27 -7.83 -4.13
N PRO A 20 0.83 -8.52 -5.13
CA PRO A 20 0.26 -9.79 -5.59
C PRO A 20 0.26 -10.88 -4.53
N ASP A 21 1.20 -10.85 -3.59
CA ASP A 21 1.23 -11.83 -2.50
C ASP A 21 -0.01 -11.73 -1.62
N ASN A 22 -0.67 -10.57 -1.60
CA ASN A 22 -1.89 -10.35 -0.83
C ASN A 22 -3.11 -10.16 -1.74
N GLY A 23 -3.01 -10.60 -2.99
CA GLY A 23 -4.13 -10.57 -3.90
C GLY A 23 -4.41 -9.23 -4.54
N ILE A 24 -3.45 -8.30 -4.51
CA ILE A 24 -3.61 -6.98 -5.10
C ILE A 24 -2.88 -6.95 -6.44
N PRO A 25 -3.61 -6.91 -7.58
CA PRO A 25 -2.94 -6.92 -8.87
C PRO A 25 -2.21 -5.60 -9.16
N SER A 26 -1.22 -5.66 -10.04
CA SER A 26 -0.55 -4.46 -10.52
C SER A 26 -1.57 -3.53 -11.16
N GLY A 27 -1.36 -2.22 -11.00
CA GLY A 27 -2.28 -1.22 -11.50
C GLY A 27 -3.39 -0.82 -10.52
N THR A 28 -3.40 -1.38 -9.31
CA THR A 28 -4.38 -1.03 -8.28
C THR A 28 -3.92 0.23 -7.56
N ARG A 29 -4.73 1.28 -7.61
CA ARG A 29 -4.42 2.51 -6.88
C ARG A 29 -4.58 2.28 -5.38
N PHE A 30 -3.85 3.06 -4.58
CA PHE A 30 -3.94 2.94 -3.12
C PHE A 30 -5.38 3.13 -2.63
N GLU A 31 -6.11 4.08 -3.21
CA GLU A 31 -7.50 4.36 -2.83
C GLU A 31 -8.42 3.17 -3.11
N ASP A 32 -8.05 2.31 -4.04
CA ASP A 32 -8.86 1.15 -4.41
C ASP A 32 -8.53 -0.10 -3.59
N LEU A 33 -7.55 -0.02 -2.69
CA LEU A 33 -7.25 -1.13 -1.81
C LEU A 33 -8.41 -1.35 -0.84
N PRO A 34 -8.71 -2.62 -0.51
CA PRO A 34 -9.77 -2.87 0.47
C PRO A 34 -9.41 -2.30 1.83
N ASP A 35 -10.42 -1.93 2.61
CA ASP A 35 -10.20 -1.35 3.94
C ASP A 35 -9.48 -2.32 4.87
N THR A 36 -9.56 -3.61 4.57
CA THR A 36 -8.91 -4.66 5.36
C THR A 36 -7.44 -4.87 5.00
N TRP A 37 -6.96 -4.24 3.91
CA TRP A 37 -5.57 -4.36 3.50
C TRP A 37 -4.66 -3.71 4.54
N THR A 38 -3.56 -4.38 4.83
CA THR A 38 -2.58 -3.88 5.81
C THR A 38 -1.20 -3.93 5.19
N CYS A 39 -0.27 -3.19 5.82
CA CYS A 39 1.12 -3.19 5.38
C CYS A 39 1.67 -4.63 5.41
N PRO A 40 2.22 -5.13 4.29
CA PRO A 40 2.73 -6.50 4.26
C PRO A 40 3.98 -6.70 5.11
N GLN A 41 4.64 -5.62 5.54
CA GLN A 41 5.84 -5.75 6.37
C GLN A 41 5.56 -5.64 7.85
N CYS A 42 4.69 -4.71 8.27
CA CYS A 42 4.48 -4.48 9.70
C CYS A 42 3.03 -4.65 10.16
N GLY A 43 2.09 -4.78 9.24
CA GLY A 43 0.72 -5.10 9.58
C GLY A 43 -0.17 -3.94 9.97
N VAL A 44 0.31 -2.70 9.92
CA VAL A 44 -0.55 -1.55 10.24
C VAL A 44 -1.54 -1.29 9.09
N GLY A 45 -2.64 -0.62 9.41
CA GLY A 45 -3.67 -0.33 8.43
C GLY A 45 -3.32 0.82 7.49
N LYS A 46 -4.21 1.07 6.54
CA LYS A 46 -4.01 2.10 5.52
C LYS A 46 -3.86 3.49 6.11
N GLU A 47 -4.45 3.73 7.26
CA GLU A 47 -4.40 5.04 7.90
C GLU A 47 -3.00 5.47 8.31
N PHE A 48 -2.05 4.52 8.36
CA PHE A 48 -0.66 4.82 8.68
C PHE A 48 0.17 5.18 7.44
N PHE A 49 -0.43 5.17 6.27
CA PHE A 49 0.27 5.48 5.03
C PHE A 49 0.11 6.95 4.67
N GLN A 50 1.15 7.52 4.09
CA GLN A 50 1.09 8.87 3.54
C GLN A 50 1.58 8.86 2.10
N LYS A 51 1.04 9.77 1.29
CA LYS A 51 1.42 9.88 -0.11
C LYS A 51 2.85 10.36 -0.22
N VAL A 52 3.63 9.69 -1.07
CA VAL A 52 5.00 10.12 -1.37
C VAL A 52 4.95 11.24 -2.39
N PRO A 53 5.64 12.36 -2.15
CA PRO A 53 5.66 13.48 -3.09
C PRO A 53 6.23 13.11 -4.45
#